data_12909c8f8934fcc3a150a5c6cac2c5e4
#
_entry.id   12909c8f8934fcc3a150a5c6cac2c5e4
#
_cell.length_a   1.000
_cell.length_b   1.000
_cell.length_c   1.000
_cell.angle_alpha   90.00
_cell.angle_beta   90.00
_cell.angle_gamma   90.00
#
_symmetry.space_group_name_H-M   'P 1'
#
loop_
_entity.id
_entity.type
_entity.pdbx_description
1 polymer ?
#
loop_
_entity_poly.entity_id
_entity_poly.type
_entity_poly.pdbx_seq_one_letter_code
_entity_poly.pdbx_strand_id
1 'polypeptide(L)'
;MVDEGVCNGGTYAFGTTKAYASRQDGFPGVQQGVYGFPTTDVKTFGTGAIYSSIANGTCNFGEIFTTDGRIAGLDLAVLADDKKFFPQYNVCVVLRDEFHRQHPEIGTVLQPIAAARTNDEMIELGKRVDVDGDDPGVVARDWMVKQGFIGADTA
;
A
#
# COMPACT_ATOMS: atom_id res chain seq x y z
N MET A 1 -6.00 17.10 7.99
CA MET A 1 -5.67 18.49 8.39
C MET A 1 -4.18 18.48 8.67
N VAL A 2 -3.36 19.00 7.77
CA VAL A 2 -1.93 19.16 8.06
C VAL A 2 -1.88 20.28 9.10
N ASP A 3 -1.28 20.00 10.25
CA ASP A 3 -1.10 20.99 11.30
C ASP A 3 -0.43 22.24 10.71
N GLU A 4 -1.07 23.40 10.81
CA GLU A 4 -0.54 24.68 10.27
C GLU A 4 0.86 25.02 10.84
N GLY A 5 1.25 24.45 11.98
CA GLY A 5 2.59 24.54 12.55
C GLY A 5 3.68 23.88 11.72
N VAL A 6 3.32 22.92 10.86
CA VAL A 6 4.27 22.19 10.01
C VAL A 6 4.60 22.96 8.73
N CYS A 7 3.78 23.93 8.32
CA CYS A 7 3.96 24.71 7.09
C CYS A 7 4.82 25.98 7.25
N ASN A 8 5.31 26.29 8.43
CA ASN A 8 6.04 27.54 8.72
C ASN A 8 7.56 27.43 8.42
N GLY A 9 7.95 27.10 7.18
CA GLY A 9 9.33 27.27 6.69
C GLY A 9 10.35 26.25 7.21
N GLY A 10 9.91 25.16 7.81
CA GLY A 10 10.78 24.06 8.24
C GLY A 10 11.25 23.21 7.04
N THR A 11 12.43 22.62 7.17
CA THR A 11 12.91 21.59 6.23
C THR A 11 12.25 20.27 6.57
N TYR A 12 11.52 19.69 5.61
CA TYR A 12 10.89 18.38 5.78
C TYR A 12 11.73 17.29 5.15
N ALA A 13 11.83 16.14 5.80
CA ALA A 13 12.40 14.94 5.24
C ALA A 13 11.28 14.06 4.66
N PHE A 14 11.37 13.74 3.37
CA PHE A 14 10.43 12.88 2.66
C PHE A 14 11.09 11.55 2.30
N GLY A 15 10.55 10.45 2.81
CA GLY A 15 11.00 9.09 2.52
C GLY A 15 10.31 8.55 1.26
N THR A 16 11.08 8.03 0.30
CA THR A 16 10.51 7.51 -0.95
C THR A 16 11.39 6.41 -1.56
N THR A 17 10.85 5.71 -2.55
CA THR A 17 11.66 4.82 -3.37
C THR A 17 12.43 5.61 -4.43
N LYS A 18 13.57 5.08 -4.89
CA LYS A 18 14.36 5.72 -5.95
C LYS A 18 13.54 5.92 -7.23
N ALA A 19 12.69 4.96 -7.57
CA ALA A 19 11.84 5.04 -8.76
C ALA A 19 10.82 6.17 -8.65
N TYR A 20 10.13 6.28 -7.51
CA TYR A 20 9.12 7.32 -7.30
C TYR A 20 9.72 8.73 -7.21
N ALA A 21 10.93 8.86 -6.65
CA ALA A 21 11.62 10.14 -6.54
C ALA A 21 11.89 10.82 -7.90
N SER A 22 11.95 10.05 -8.99
CA SER A 22 12.32 10.55 -10.32
C SER A 22 11.18 10.54 -11.35
N ARG A 23 10.08 9.85 -11.09
CA ARG A 23 8.95 9.74 -12.03
C ARG A 23 8.08 10.99 -12.01
N GLN A 24 7.55 11.40 -13.17
CA GLN A 24 6.63 12.54 -13.27
C GLN A 24 5.29 12.29 -12.58
N ASP A 25 4.84 11.04 -12.56
CA ASP A 25 3.67 10.56 -11.81
C ASP A 25 4.00 10.15 -10.36
N GLY A 26 5.18 10.53 -9.88
CA GLY A 26 5.69 10.31 -8.54
C GLY A 26 5.90 11.63 -7.78
N PHE A 27 6.98 11.69 -6.98
CA PHE A 27 7.27 12.83 -6.11
C PHE A 27 7.30 14.19 -6.82
N PRO A 28 7.95 14.37 -8.00
CA PRO A 28 7.92 15.65 -8.71
C PRO A 28 6.51 16.11 -9.06
N GLY A 29 5.65 15.22 -9.52
CA GLY A 29 4.26 15.53 -9.85
C GLY A 29 3.43 15.90 -8.63
N VAL A 30 3.59 15.17 -7.52
CA VAL A 30 2.93 15.48 -6.26
C VAL A 30 3.40 16.83 -5.72
N GLN A 31 4.71 17.02 -5.60
CA GLN A 31 5.29 18.20 -4.98
C GLN A 31 5.05 19.46 -5.80
N GLN A 32 5.46 19.46 -7.06
CA GLN A 32 5.45 20.68 -7.90
C GLN A 32 4.17 20.81 -8.72
N GLY A 33 3.65 19.69 -9.20
CA GLY A 33 2.54 19.68 -10.13
C GLY A 33 1.18 19.91 -9.47
N VAL A 34 0.94 19.33 -8.31
CA VAL A 34 -0.40 19.29 -7.72
C VAL A 34 -0.50 20.01 -6.39
N TYR A 35 0.36 19.70 -5.42
CA TYR A 35 0.24 20.20 -4.05
C TYR A 35 1.09 21.44 -3.75
N GLY A 36 2.20 21.63 -4.47
CA GLY A 36 3.02 22.86 -4.38
C GLY A 36 3.70 23.06 -3.04
N PHE A 37 4.04 21.99 -2.32
CA PHE A 37 4.72 22.13 -1.04
C PHE A 37 6.23 22.40 -1.20
N PRO A 38 6.90 23.02 -0.19
CA PRO A 38 8.29 23.40 -0.27
C PRO A 38 9.24 22.23 -0.55
N THR A 39 10.38 22.51 -1.13
CA THR A 39 11.44 21.52 -1.35
C THR A 39 11.88 20.94 -0.02
N THR A 40 11.99 19.66 0.02
CA THR A 40 12.30 18.87 1.20
C THR A 40 13.60 18.10 1.01
N ASP A 41 14.15 17.61 2.09
CA ASP A 41 15.21 16.60 2.06
C ASP A 41 14.61 15.27 1.62
N VAL A 42 14.85 14.86 0.37
CA VAL A 42 14.31 13.61 -0.19
C VAL A 42 15.28 12.48 0.09
N LYS A 43 14.86 11.53 0.92
CA LYS A 43 15.62 10.33 1.28
C LYS A 43 15.07 9.09 0.58
N THR A 44 15.95 8.30 -0.02
CA THR A 44 15.52 7.09 -0.74
C THR A 44 15.78 5.83 0.07
N PHE A 45 14.76 4.96 0.11
CA PHE A 45 14.76 3.70 0.85
C PHE A 45 14.17 2.58 0.01
N GLY A 46 14.29 1.34 0.47
CA GLY A 46 13.40 0.27 0.07
C GLY A 46 11.99 0.48 0.64
N THR A 47 10.97 0.01 -0.05
CA THR A 47 9.55 0.26 0.29
C THR A 47 9.23 0.03 1.77
N GLY A 48 9.63 -1.10 2.35
CA GLY A 48 9.35 -1.41 3.76
C GLY A 48 10.04 -0.47 4.75
N ALA A 49 11.23 0.03 4.42
CA ALA A 49 12.00 0.91 5.28
C ALA A 49 11.44 2.34 5.36
N ILE A 50 10.59 2.74 4.40
CA ILE A 50 9.93 4.05 4.44
C ILE A 50 9.03 4.16 5.67
N TYR A 51 8.22 3.15 5.93
CA TYR A 51 7.31 3.12 7.11
C TYR A 51 8.08 3.27 8.42
N SER A 52 9.15 2.50 8.57
CA SER A 52 10.01 2.58 9.76
C SER A 52 10.71 3.93 9.89
N SER A 53 11.10 4.57 8.76
CA SER A 53 11.73 5.88 8.76
C SER A 53 10.79 7.00 9.21
N ILE A 54 9.49 6.87 8.93
CA ILE A 54 8.47 7.79 9.42
C ILE A 54 8.23 7.55 10.93
N ALA A 55 8.03 6.30 11.32
CA ALA A 55 7.76 5.95 12.71
C ALA A 55 8.88 6.37 13.67
N ASN A 56 10.14 6.31 13.26
CA ASN A 56 11.29 6.70 14.09
C ASN A 56 11.72 8.18 13.93
N GLY A 57 10.96 8.98 13.15
CA GLY A 57 11.23 10.41 12.97
C GLY A 57 12.39 10.74 12.01
N THR A 58 12.97 9.77 11.31
CA THR A 58 13.99 10.01 10.27
C THR A 58 13.41 10.77 9.09
N CYS A 59 12.14 10.50 8.77
CA CYS A 59 11.33 11.23 7.81
C CYS A 59 10.05 11.75 8.49
N ASN A 60 9.56 12.92 8.02
CA ASN A 60 8.29 13.48 8.46
C ASN A 60 7.12 12.91 7.65
N PHE A 61 7.36 12.62 6.38
CA PHE A 61 6.41 12.09 5.42
C PHE A 61 7.06 11.01 4.56
N GLY A 62 6.25 10.23 3.87
CA GLY A 62 6.78 9.26 2.90
C GLY A 62 5.73 8.71 1.97
N GLU A 63 6.20 8.16 0.86
CA GLU A 63 5.42 7.36 -0.07
C GLU A 63 5.02 6.03 0.59
N ILE A 64 3.74 5.73 0.60
CA ILE A 64 3.21 4.47 1.16
C ILE A 64 2.13 3.87 0.25
N PHE A 65 1.83 2.60 0.46
CA PHE A 65 0.67 1.94 -0.12
C PHE A 65 -0.43 1.84 0.95
N THR A 66 -1.62 2.33 0.65
CA THR A 66 -2.73 2.43 1.60
C THR A 66 -3.29 1.10 2.10
N THR A 67 -2.85 -0.02 1.51
CA THR A 67 -3.20 -1.38 1.93
C THR A 67 -2.11 -2.08 2.75
N ASP A 68 -1.04 -1.35 3.13
CA ASP A 68 0.09 -1.93 3.86
C ASP A 68 -0.20 -2.04 5.37
N GLY A 69 -0.02 -3.23 5.93
CA GLY A 69 -0.30 -3.51 7.34
C GLY A 69 0.56 -2.73 8.33
N ARG A 70 1.72 -2.24 7.91
CA ARG A 70 2.60 -1.39 8.74
C ARG A 70 2.00 -0.05 9.09
N ILE A 71 1.00 0.43 8.34
CA ILE A 71 0.26 1.66 8.69
C ILE A 71 -0.38 1.47 10.07
N ALA A 72 -1.14 0.41 10.25
CA ALA A 72 -1.77 0.10 11.53
C ALA A 72 -0.75 -0.35 12.59
N GLY A 73 0.26 -1.14 12.19
CA GLY A 73 1.27 -1.66 13.11
C GLY A 73 2.19 -0.60 13.71
N LEU A 74 2.40 0.51 13.01
CA LEU A 74 3.28 1.62 13.43
C LEU A 74 2.49 2.89 13.77
N ASP A 75 1.16 2.82 13.83
CA ASP A 75 0.27 3.95 14.14
C ASP A 75 0.51 5.18 13.25
N LEU A 76 0.60 4.94 11.94
CA LEU A 76 0.88 5.99 10.96
C LEU A 76 -0.43 6.62 10.44
N ALA A 77 -0.42 7.94 10.29
CA ALA A 77 -1.52 8.67 9.67
C ALA A 77 -1.37 8.67 8.13
N VAL A 78 -2.46 8.39 7.43
CA VAL A 78 -2.53 8.48 5.97
C VAL A 78 -3.17 9.81 5.57
N LEU A 79 -2.48 10.58 4.74
CA LEU A 79 -3.02 11.83 4.19
C LEU A 79 -3.96 11.52 3.01
N ALA A 80 -5.10 12.18 2.99
CA ALA A 80 -6.06 12.04 1.91
C ALA A 80 -5.55 12.72 0.63
N ASP A 81 -5.69 12.04 -0.51
CA ASP A 81 -5.47 12.61 -1.84
C ASP A 81 -6.73 13.38 -2.29
N ASP A 82 -6.94 14.56 -1.74
CA ASP A 82 -8.10 15.41 -2.02
C ASP A 82 -8.11 15.98 -3.45
N LYS A 83 -6.95 16.03 -4.08
CA LYS A 83 -6.79 16.47 -5.49
C LYS A 83 -6.83 15.33 -6.50
N LYS A 84 -6.99 14.08 -6.05
CA LYS A 84 -7.10 12.88 -6.90
C LYS A 84 -5.92 12.75 -7.88
N PHE A 85 -4.74 12.98 -7.38
CA PHE A 85 -3.51 12.83 -8.14
C PHE A 85 -3.20 11.36 -8.45
N PHE A 86 -3.40 10.48 -7.46
CA PHE A 86 -3.10 9.06 -7.61
C PHE A 86 -4.24 8.32 -8.31
N PRO A 87 -3.93 7.49 -9.32
CA PRO A 87 -4.90 6.56 -9.88
C PRO A 87 -5.29 5.50 -8.82
N GLN A 88 -6.44 4.88 -9.02
CA GLN A 88 -6.82 3.75 -8.17
C GLN A 88 -5.94 2.54 -8.49
N TYR A 89 -5.18 2.09 -7.50
CA TYR A 89 -4.34 0.90 -7.57
C TYR A 89 -5.14 -0.32 -7.07
N ASN A 90 -5.82 -0.99 -7.96
CA ASN A 90 -6.56 -2.19 -7.62
C ASN A 90 -5.67 -3.43 -7.76
N VAL A 91 -5.73 -4.32 -6.78
CA VAL A 91 -5.12 -5.64 -6.92
C VAL A 91 -5.89 -6.43 -7.95
N CYS A 92 -5.22 -6.93 -8.97
CA CYS A 92 -5.82 -7.74 -10.03
C CYS A 92 -4.99 -8.99 -10.31
N VAL A 93 -5.65 -10.03 -10.79
CA VAL A 93 -4.99 -11.20 -11.34
C VAL A 93 -4.72 -10.96 -12.82
N VAL A 94 -3.46 -11.06 -13.22
CA VAL A 94 -3.07 -10.94 -14.63
C VAL A 94 -2.87 -12.33 -15.20
N LEU A 95 -3.61 -12.65 -16.24
CA LEU A 95 -3.51 -13.93 -16.95
C LEU A 95 -3.01 -13.68 -18.38
N ARG A 96 -2.19 -14.63 -18.86
CA ARG A 96 -1.85 -14.67 -20.27
C ARG A 96 -3.11 -15.00 -21.08
N ASP A 97 -3.39 -14.25 -22.14
CA ASP A 97 -4.62 -14.34 -22.93
C ASP A 97 -4.88 -15.74 -23.49
N GLU A 98 -3.83 -16.40 -23.98
CA GLU A 98 -3.93 -17.79 -24.46
C GLU A 98 -4.34 -18.75 -23.33
N PHE A 99 -3.78 -18.59 -22.13
CA PHE A 99 -4.12 -19.41 -20.97
C PHE A 99 -5.57 -19.18 -20.52
N HIS A 100 -6.02 -17.92 -20.51
CA HIS A 100 -7.41 -17.59 -20.16
C HIS A 100 -8.40 -18.18 -21.17
N ARG A 101 -8.05 -18.19 -22.47
CA ARG A 101 -8.90 -18.82 -23.50
C ARG A 101 -9.01 -20.33 -23.36
N GLN A 102 -7.95 -21.00 -22.89
CA GLN A 102 -7.95 -22.44 -22.62
C GLN A 102 -8.66 -22.80 -21.30
N HIS A 103 -8.68 -21.87 -20.34
CA HIS A 103 -9.20 -22.05 -18.99
C HIS A 103 -10.12 -20.89 -18.56
N PRO A 104 -11.26 -20.71 -19.25
CA PRO A 104 -12.18 -19.59 -18.96
C PRO A 104 -12.82 -19.69 -17.56
N GLU A 105 -12.88 -20.89 -16.97
CA GLU A 105 -13.39 -21.16 -15.63
C GLU A 105 -12.60 -20.44 -14.52
N ILE A 106 -11.33 -20.12 -14.76
CA ILE A 106 -10.46 -19.44 -13.78
C ILE A 106 -11.05 -18.09 -13.37
N GLY A 107 -11.61 -17.34 -14.32
CA GLY A 107 -12.28 -16.08 -14.02
C GLY A 107 -13.42 -16.25 -13.04
N THR A 108 -14.24 -17.27 -13.24
CA THR A 108 -15.38 -17.58 -12.35
C THR A 108 -14.94 -17.98 -10.94
N VAL A 109 -13.83 -18.72 -10.83
CA VAL A 109 -13.28 -19.14 -9.52
C VAL A 109 -12.64 -17.95 -8.77
N LEU A 110 -11.92 -17.08 -9.48
CA LEU A 110 -11.17 -15.98 -8.85
C LEU A 110 -12.03 -14.74 -8.56
N GLN A 111 -13.11 -14.53 -9.30
CA GLN A 111 -13.95 -13.34 -9.14
C GLN A 111 -14.54 -13.18 -7.71
N PRO A 112 -15.11 -14.21 -7.06
CA PRO A 112 -15.61 -14.09 -5.69
C PRO A 112 -14.48 -13.75 -4.70
N ILE A 113 -13.31 -14.35 -4.88
CA ILE A 113 -12.12 -14.09 -4.04
C ILE A 113 -11.67 -12.64 -4.20
N ALA A 114 -11.64 -12.14 -5.44
CA ALA A 114 -11.28 -10.75 -5.71
C ALA A 114 -12.29 -9.76 -5.11
N ALA A 115 -13.58 -10.08 -5.20
CA ALA A 115 -14.65 -9.23 -4.67
C ALA A 115 -14.68 -9.17 -3.14
N ALA A 116 -14.26 -10.23 -2.45
CA ALA A 116 -14.23 -10.28 -0.98
C ALA A 116 -13.04 -9.50 -0.38
N ARG A 117 -12.04 -9.12 -1.19
CA ARG A 117 -10.88 -8.36 -0.70
C ARG A 117 -11.16 -6.87 -0.70
N THR A 118 -11.30 -6.31 0.47
CA THR A 118 -11.37 -4.86 0.70
C THR A 118 -9.98 -4.32 1.13
N ASN A 119 -9.82 -3.01 1.15
CA ASN A 119 -8.61 -2.39 1.69
C ASN A 119 -8.39 -2.76 3.15
N ASP A 120 -9.44 -2.74 3.96
CA ASP A 120 -9.36 -3.07 5.39
C ASP A 120 -8.95 -4.52 5.61
N GLU A 121 -9.51 -5.46 4.83
CA GLU A 121 -9.07 -6.86 4.87
C GLU A 121 -7.59 -7.00 4.48
N MET A 122 -7.13 -6.29 3.45
CA MET A 122 -5.72 -6.33 3.03
C MET A 122 -4.77 -5.75 4.07
N ILE A 123 -5.16 -4.68 4.76
CA ILE A 123 -4.39 -4.09 5.87
C ILE A 123 -4.24 -5.11 7.00
N GLU A 124 -5.33 -5.76 7.39
CA GLU A 124 -5.32 -6.76 8.47
C GLU A 124 -4.47 -7.99 8.12
N LEU A 125 -4.64 -8.53 6.90
CA LEU A 125 -3.82 -9.65 6.44
C LEU A 125 -2.34 -9.28 6.34
N GLY A 126 -2.03 -8.10 5.79
CA GLY A 126 -0.68 -7.59 5.68
C GLY A 126 -0.04 -7.33 7.04
N LYS A 127 -0.80 -6.83 8.03
CA LYS A 127 -0.33 -6.64 9.39
C LYS A 127 0.11 -7.97 10.02
N ARG A 128 -0.67 -9.03 9.89
CA ARG A 128 -0.32 -10.35 10.40
C ARG A 128 1.02 -10.85 9.85
N VAL A 129 1.28 -10.61 8.55
CA VAL A 129 2.54 -11.05 7.91
C VAL A 129 3.70 -10.12 8.22
N ASP A 130 3.53 -8.80 7.97
CA ASP A 130 4.64 -7.83 7.98
C ASP A 130 5.01 -7.32 9.37
N VAL A 131 4.07 -7.40 10.32
CA VAL A 131 4.26 -6.88 11.70
C VAL A 131 4.28 -8.01 12.72
N ASP A 132 3.28 -8.90 12.69
CA ASP A 132 3.13 -9.97 13.67
C ASP A 132 4.03 -11.18 13.32
N GLY A 133 4.50 -11.29 12.07
CA GLY A 133 5.44 -12.32 11.63
C GLY A 133 4.79 -13.67 11.32
N ASP A 134 3.48 -13.70 11.10
CA ASP A 134 2.75 -14.91 10.73
C ASP A 134 3.19 -15.42 9.33
N ASP A 135 3.12 -16.73 9.12
CA ASP A 135 3.37 -17.31 7.81
C ASP A 135 2.30 -16.88 6.79
N PRO A 136 2.66 -16.33 5.62
CA PRO A 136 1.71 -15.85 4.62
C PRO A 136 0.72 -16.92 4.14
N GLY A 137 1.16 -18.18 4.05
CA GLY A 137 0.31 -19.29 3.63
C GLY A 137 -0.76 -19.60 4.68
N VAL A 138 -0.40 -19.55 5.96
CA VAL A 138 -1.35 -19.72 7.08
C VAL A 138 -2.33 -18.57 7.08
N VAL A 139 -1.89 -17.32 6.96
CA VAL A 139 -2.76 -16.13 6.92
C VAL A 139 -3.76 -16.21 5.76
N ALA A 140 -3.28 -16.54 4.57
CA ALA A 140 -4.13 -16.69 3.39
C ALA A 140 -5.17 -17.82 3.57
N ARG A 141 -4.75 -18.97 4.10
CA ARG A 141 -5.63 -20.10 4.38
C ARG A 141 -6.74 -19.73 5.39
N ASP A 142 -6.36 -19.13 6.52
CA ASP A 142 -7.31 -18.72 7.55
C ASP A 142 -8.38 -17.79 6.97
N TRP A 143 -7.94 -16.83 6.14
CA TRP A 143 -8.85 -15.91 5.46
C TRP A 143 -9.77 -16.65 4.48
N MET A 144 -9.25 -17.56 3.67
CA MET A 144 -10.03 -18.34 2.70
C MET A 144 -11.07 -19.21 3.41
N VAL A 145 -10.72 -19.82 4.56
CA VAL A 145 -11.65 -20.58 5.40
C VAL A 145 -12.72 -19.65 5.99
N LYS A 146 -12.32 -18.51 6.56
CA LYS A 146 -13.23 -17.50 7.13
C LYS A 146 -14.27 -17.01 6.11
N GLN A 147 -13.85 -16.83 4.85
CA GLN A 147 -14.73 -16.41 3.76
C GLN A 147 -15.54 -17.56 3.15
N GLY A 148 -15.29 -18.80 3.54
CA GLY A 148 -16.00 -19.97 3.03
C GLY A 148 -15.57 -20.43 1.64
N PHE A 149 -14.42 -20.00 1.15
CA PHE A 149 -13.88 -20.40 -0.16
C PHE A 149 -13.25 -21.80 -0.12
N ILE A 150 -12.75 -22.22 1.03
CA ILE A 150 -12.20 -23.57 1.26
C ILE A 150 -12.70 -24.11 2.59
N GLY A 151 -12.73 -25.45 2.72
CA GLY A 151 -13.07 -26.11 3.99
C GLY A 151 -11.93 -26.02 5.01
N ALA A 152 -12.28 -26.07 6.30
CA ALA A 152 -11.29 -26.03 7.39
C ALA A 152 -10.30 -27.21 7.33
N ASP A 153 -10.75 -28.37 6.81
CA ASP A 153 -9.99 -29.62 6.74
C ASP A 153 -9.22 -29.83 5.43
N THR A 154 -9.21 -28.86 4.52
CA THR A 154 -8.41 -28.93 3.29
C THR A 154 -6.96 -28.60 3.62
N ALA A 155 -6.11 -29.64 3.73
CA ALA A 155 -4.67 -29.52 3.95
C ALA A 155 -3.95 -29.01 2.70
#